data_a0ea58ebc1f4e4ea1e84fc1f5a3726ff
#
_entry.id   a0ea58ebc1f4e4ea1e84fc1f5a3726ff
#
_cell.length_a   1.000
_cell.length_b   1.000
_cell.length_c   1.000
_cell.angle_alpha   90.00
_cell.angle_beta   90.00
_cell.angle_gamma   90.00
#
_symmetry.space_group_name_H-M   'P 1'
#
loop_
_entity.id
_entity.type
_entity.pdbx_description
1 polymer ?
#
loop_
_entity_poly.entity_id
_entity_poly.type
_entity_poly.pdbx_seq_one_letter_code
_entity_poly.pdbx_strand_id
1 'polypeptide(L)'
;GIRGLTLGLAKILTPYGIIVNGIAPGPTATRMIFKESNTDIAFKNPIGRCAMPEEIANMAVFLVSNMGRSIVGDIIYMTGGSGLITLDDVNYEF
;
A
#
# COMPACT_ATOMS: atom_id res chain seq x y z
N GLY A 1 3.52 15.70 -4.53
CA GLY A 1 3.76 14.32 -4.84
C GLY A 1 2.51 13.55 -5.24
N ILE A 2 2.62 12.25 -5.20
CA ILE A 2 1.52 11.34 -5.60
C ILE A 2 0.24 11.59 -4.80
N ARG A 3 0.39 11.87 -3.51
CA ARG A 3 -0.77 12.16 -2.67
C ARG A 3 -1.52 13.41 -3.15
N GLY A 4 -0.79 14.47 -3.45
CA GLY A 4 -1.39 15.71 -3.94
C GLY A 4 -2.07 15.50 -5.29
N LEU A 5 -1.46 14.73 -6.17
CA LEU A 5 -2.04 14.39 -7.46
C LEU A 5 -3.33 13.59 -7.29
N THR A 6 -3.31 12.58 -6.42
CA THR A 6 -4.48 11.74 -6.15
C THR A 6 -5.65 12.58 -5.62
N LEU A 7 -5.38 13.43 -4.63
CA LEU A 7 -6.41 14.30 -4.06
C LEU A 7 -6.94 15.30 -5.09
N GLY A 8 -6.05 15.90 -5.86
CA GLY A 8 -6.42 16.86 -6.90
C GLY A 8 -7.28 16.24 -7.98
N LEU A 9 -6.89 15.08 -8.48
CA LEU A 9 -7.66 14.36 -9.49
C LEU A 9 -9.01 13.91 -8.95
N ALA A 10 -9.04 13.42 -7.72
CA ALA A 10 -10.30 12.99 -7.11
C ALA A 10 -11.27 14.17 -6.99
N LYS A 11 -10.77 15.33 -6.56
CA LYS A 11 -11.60 16.51 -6.43
C LYS A 11 -12.20 16.94 -7.76
N ILE A 12 -11.42 16.88 -8.83
CA ILE A 12 -11.87 17.31 -10.16
C ILE A 12 -12.82 16.28 -10.80
N LEU A 13 -12.53 14.98 -10.61
CA LEU A 13 -13.20 13.93 -11.37
C LEU A 13 -14.40 13.31 -10.67
N THR A 14 -14.46 13.39 -9.35
CA THR A 14 -15.59 12.82 -8.59
C THR A 14 -16.94 13.37 -9.06
N PRO A 15 -17.10 14.67 -9.35
CA PRO A 15 -18.38 15.16 -9.87
C PRO A 15 -18.83 14.52 -11.15
N TYR A 16 -17.92 13.90 -11.92
CA TYR A 16 -18.24 13.18 -13.15
C TYR A 16 -18.46 11.69 -12.91
N GLY A 17 -18.52 11.26 -11.67
CA GLY A 17 -18.70 9.84 -11.35
C GLY A 17 -17.43 9.01 -11.47
N ILE A 18 -16.26 9.66 -11.49
CA ILE A 18 -14.98 8.97 -11.59
C ILE A 18 -14.31 8.99 -10.23
N ILE A 19 -13.95 7.79 -9.76
CA ILE A 19 -13.30 7.62 -8.46
C ILE A 19 -11.80 7.44 -8.68
N VAL A 20 -10.99 8.20 -7.92
CA VAL A 20 -9.54 8.13 -7.98
C VAL A 20 -9.01 7.80 -6.60
N ASN A 21 -8.24 6.76 -6.50
CA ASN A 21 -7.54 6.36 -5.28
C ASN A 21 -6.11 5.96 -5.62
N GLY A 22 -5.28 5.84 -4.61
CA GLY A 22 -3.91 5.39 -4.77
C GLY A 22 -3.60 4.22 -3.86
N ILE A 23 -2.63 3.42 -4.24
CA ILE A 23 -2.04 2.39 -3.40
C ILE A 23 -0.57 2.71 -3.26
N ALA A 24 -0.10 2.75 -2.03
CA ALA A 24 1.31 2.97 -1.72
C ALA A 24 1.87 1.71 -1.06
N PRO A 25 2.45 0.80 -1.85
CA PRO A 25 3.02 -0.41 -1.27
C PRO A 25 4.36 -0.12 -0.62
N GLY A 26 4.69 -0.90 0.40
CA GLY A 26 6.04 -0.99 0.92
C GLY A 26 6.85 -2.02 0.13
N PRO A 27 7.88 -2.60 0.74
CA PRO A 27 8.65 -3.64 0.07
C PRO A 27 7.73 -4.78 -0.36
N THR A 28 7.79 -5.09 -1.65
CA THR A 28 6.94 -6.13 -2.22
C THR A 28 7.84 -7.24 -2.75
N ALA A 29 7.42 -8.47 -2.57
CA ALA A 29 8.18 -9.65 -2.97
C ALA A 29 8.15 -9.78 -4.49
N THR A 30 9.04 -9.04 -5.14
CA THR A 30 9.25 -9.12 -6.58
C THR A 30 10.53 -9.90 -6.84
N ARG A 31 10.70 -10.33 -8.08
CA ARG A 31 11.92 -11.00 -8.50
C ARG A 31 13.16 -10.17 -8.23
N MET A 32 13.08 -8.86 -8.42
CA MET A 32 14.21 -7.97 -8.19
C MET A 32 14.60 -7.94 -6.72
N ILE A 33 13.65 -7.86 -5.81
CA ILE A 33 13.91 -7.84 -4.39
C ILE A 33 14.57 -9.13 -3.94
N PHE A 34 14.05 -10.28 -4.35
CA PHE A 34 14.66 -11.56 -4.00
C PHE A 34 16.05 -11.72 -4.59
N LYS A 35 16.31 -11.14 -5.74
CA LYS A 35 17.59 -11.29 -6.40
C LYS A 35 18.68 -10.38 -5.82
N GLU A 36 18.31 -9.20 -5.39
CA GLU A 36 19.26 -8.19 -4.92
C GLU A 36 19.41 -8.15 -3.41
N SER A 37 18.40 -8.51 -2.69
CA SER A 37 18.47 -8.40 -1.28
C SER A 37 18.68 -9.71 -0.66
N ASN A 38 19.40 -9.63 0.14
CA ASN A 38 19.21 -10.22 1.38
C ASN A 38 17.85 -9.80 1.91
N THR A 39 17.25 -10.64 2.61
CA THR A 39 15.98 -10.54 3.25
C THR A 39 15.85 -9.37 4.25
N ASP A 40 16.88 -8.53 4.38
CA ASP A 40 16.93 -7.47 5.37
C ASP A 40 15.84 -6.42 5.20
N ILE A 41 15.43 -6.15 3.96
CA ILE A 41 14.40 -5.16 3.71
C ILE A 41 13.07 -5.61 4.30
N ALA A 42 12.72 -6.87 4.11
CA ALA A 42 11.47 -7.42 4.62
C ALA A 42 11.41 -7.41 6.15
N PHE A 43 12.53 -7.69 6.79
CA PHE A 43 12.57 -7.80 8.25
C PHE A 43 12.66 -6.46 8.97
N LYS A 44 12.76 -5.36 8.25
CA LYS A 44 12.81 -4.03 8.85
C LYS A 44 11.44 -3.41 9.09
N ASN A 45 10.38 -3.97 8.53
CA ASN A 45 9.06 -3.47 8.83
C ASN A 45 8.41 -4.27 9.97
N PRO A 46 7.43 -3.69 10.66
CA PRO A 46 6.82 -4.35 11.83
C PRO A 46 6.22 -5.71 11.54
N ILE A 47 5.66 -5.91 10.35
CA ILE A 47 5.05 -7.19 10.00
C ILE A 47 6.09 -8.28 9.72
N GLY A 48 7.35 -7.90 9.45
CA GLY A 48 8.46 -8.83 9.31
C GLY A 48 8.51 -9.56 7.97
N ARG A 49 7.81 -9.10 6.97
CA ARG A 49 7.83 -9.70 5.65
C ARG A 49 7.52 -8.67 4.55
N CYS A 50 7.89 -9.00 3.33
CA CYS A 50 7.44 -8.22 2.18
C CYS A 50 5.96 -8.44 1.92
N ALA A 51 5.31 -7.46 1.33
CA ALA A 51 4.00 -7.67 0.75
C ALA A 51 4.12 -8.60 -0.46
N MET A 52 3.11 -9.40 -0.67
CA MET A 52 3.05 -10.22 -1.87
C MET A 52 2.33 -9.44 -2.98
N PRO A 53 2.73 -9.62 -4.24
CA PRO A 53 2.04 -8.95 -5.35
C PRO A 53 0.53 -9.20 -5.35
N GLU A 54 0.09 -10.38 -4.94
CA GLU A 54 -1.33 -10.72 -4.86
C GLU A 54 -2.06 -9.85 -3.85
N GLU A 55 -1.41 -9.46 -2.77
CA GLU A 55 -2.03 -8.60 -1.77
C GLU A 55 -2.32 -7.21 -2.35
N ILE A 56 -1.37 -6.68 -3.12
CA ILE A 56 -1.55 -5.39 -3.79
C ILE A 56 -2.65 -5.48 -4.85
N ALA A 57 -2.64 -6.56 -5.63
CA ALA A 57 -3.64 -6.79 -6.66
C ALA A 57 -5.04 -6.93 -6.05
N ASN A 58 -5.16 -7.62 -4.93
CA ASN A 58 -6.45 -7.78 -4.25
C ASN A 58 -7.00 -6.45 -3.77
N MET A 59 -6.13 -5.55 -3.28
CA MET A 59 -6.57 -4.22 -2.89
C MET A 59 -7.05 -3.42 -4.10
N ALA A 60 -6.35 -3.51 -5.22
CA ALA A 60 -6.76 -2.83 -6.44
C ALA A 60 -8.14 -3.31 -6.90
N VAL A 61 -8.37 -4.62 -6.89
CA VAL A 61 -9.67 -5.20 -7.23
C VAL A 61 -10.76 -4.70 -6.27
N PHE A 62 -10.47 -4.65 -4.98
CA PHE A 62 -11.42 -4.14 -3.99
C PHE A 62 -11.79 -2.69 -4.29
N LEU A 63 -10.80 -1.85 -4.56
CA LEU A 63 -11.03 -0.41 -4.79
C LEU A 63 -11.87 -0.14 -6.04
N VAL A 64 -11.78 -0.98 -7.06
CA VAL A 64 -12.57 -0.81 -8.28
C VAL A 64 -13.90 -1.57 -8.24
N SER A 65 -14.14 -2.32 -7.18
CA SER A 65 -15.38 -3.07 -7.00
C SER A 65 -16.44 -2.23 -6.31
N ASN A 66 -17.65 -2.72 -6.30
CA ASN A 66 -18.75 -2.07 -5.58
C ASN A 66 -18.48 -1.98 -4.07
N MET A 67 -17.67 -2.87 -3.55
CA MET A 67 -17.34 -2.86 -2.11
C MET A 67 -16.51 -1.66 -1.72
N GLY A 68 -15.69 -1.13 -2.64
CA GLY A 68 -14.82 0.00 -2.37
C GLY A 68 -15.35 1.35 -2.85
N ARG A 69 -16.55 1.42 -3.35
CA ARG A 69 -17.02 2.62 -4.06
C ARG A 69 -17.24 3.85 -3.19
N SER A 70 -17.21 3.70 -1.88
CA SER A 70 -17.26 4.85 -0.97
C SER A 70 -15.87 5.41 -0.66
N ILE A 71 -14.83 4.76 -1.14
CA ILE A 71 -13.45 5.21 -0.94
C ILE A 71 -13.09 6.12 -2.12
N VAL A 72 -12.84 7.39 -1.84
CA VAL A 72 -12.60 8.40 -2.86
C VAL A 72 -11.48 9.31 -2.40
N GLY A 73 -10.47 9.46 -3.25
CA GLY A 73 -9.36 10.37 -2.96
C GLY A 73 -8.41 9.89 -1.87
N ASP A 74 -8.43 8.60 -1.59
CA ASP A 74 -7.61 8.02 -0.54
C ASP A 74 -6.36 7.35 -1.09
N ILE A 75 -5.36 7.26 -0.23
CA ILE A 75 -4.18 6.46 -0.50
C ILE A 75 -4.13 5.36 0.53
N ILE A 76 -4.15 4.13 0.05
CA ILE A 76 -4.11 2.95 0.90
C ILE A 76 -2.65 2.54 1.06
N TYR A 77 -2.12 2.69 2.26
CA TYR A 77 -0.74 2.36 2.56
C TYR A 77 -0.65 0.88 2.92
N MET A 78 0.04 0.11 2.10
CA MET A 78 0.23 -1.33 2.32
C MET A 78 1.71 -1.58 2.58
N THR A 79 2.19 -1.03 3.69
CA THR A 79 3.62 -0.93 3.99
C THR A 79 4.11 -1.92 5.04
N GLY A 80 3.19 -2.74 5.56
CA GLY A 80 3.56 -3.62 6.68
C GLY A 80 3.92 -2.85 7.95
N GLY A 81 3.48 -1.60 8.03
CA GLY A 81 3.75 -0.75 9.19
C GLY A 81 5.06 0.00 9.13
N SER A 82 5.72 0.09 7.97
CA SER A 82 7.04 0.73 7.87
C SER A 82 7.07 2.16 8.38
N GLY A 83 5.93 2.86 8.36
CA GLY A 83 5.85 4.23 8.86
C GLY A 83 5.62 4.34 10.36
N LEU A 84 5.44 3.23 11.03
CA LEU A 84 5.20 3.24 12.48
C LEU A 84 6.51 3.33 13.25
N ILE A 85 6.43 3.96 14.41
CA ILE A 85 7.55 3.93 15.36
C ILE A 85 7.42 2.65 16.15
N THR A 86 8.46 1.81 16.09
CA THR A 86 8.46 0.54 16.82
C THR A 86 9.56 0.54 17.87
N LEU A 87 9.36 -0.25 18.92
CA LEU A 87 10.40 -0.50 19.91
C LEU A 87 11.24 -1.67 19.44
N ASP A 88 12.56 -1.57 19.61
CA ASP A 88 13.50 -2.56 19.10
C ASP A 88 13.30 -3.95 19.67
N ASP A 89 12.82 -4.02 20.90
CA ASP A 89 12.63 -5.27 21.62
C ASP A 89 11.21 -5.83 21.54
N VAL A 90 10.36 -5.23 20.73
CA VAL A 90 8.98 -5.68 20.57
C VAL A 90 8.87 -6.59 19.33
N ASN A 91 8.35 -7.79 19.53
CA ASN A 91 8.05 -8.69 18.44
C ASN A 91 6.58 -8.56 18.06
N TYR A 92 6.35 -8.27 16.78
CA TYR A 92 5.01 -8.22 16.24
C TYR A 92 4.73 -9.53 15.49
N GLU A 93 3.65 -10.18 15.86
CA GLU A 93 3.24 -11.42 15.21
C GLU A 93 2.01 -11.19 14.33
N PHE A 94 2.16 -11.51 13.07
CA PHE A 94 1.09 -11.34 12.09
C PHE A 94 0.91 -12.57 11.22
#